data_3091a5e80af758a4e51b25f0eb339599
#
_entry.id   3091a5e80af758a4e51b25f0eb339599
#
_cell.length_a   1.000
_cell.length_b   1.000
_cell.length_c   1.000
_cell.angle_alpha   90.00
_cell.angle_beta   90.00
_cell.angle_gamma   90.00
#
_symmetry.space_group_name_H-M   'P 1'
#
loop_
_entity.id
_entity.type
_entity.pdbx_description
1 polymer ?
#
loop_
_entity_poly.entity_id
_entity_poly.type
_entity_poly.pdbx_seq_one_letter_code
_entity_poly.pdbx_strand_id
1 'polypeptide(L)'
;MSDTNPTSTPPAPPAMEQPPLTAQPASEVNTRDNRGSIVVGGILVLIGAIFLFVNVFRIDFGEIWPIIFFIIGAGFYLPVLLMPRDRRNLAGLLIPGTILFGLGAIFFYNILADNWGSWAYIWTLIPASVGLGLLLAARVGNWGGDTMKVGFWMFVISTGVCLVLAAFFGGGNAGLIGAILLIVLGVFLLIRSIRR
;
A
#
# COMPACT_ATOMS: atom_id res chain seq x y z
N MET A 1 -82.51 63.66 -30.93
CA MET A 1 -81.22 64.33 -30.78
C MET A 1 -80.40 63.47 -29.88
N SER A 2 -79.59 62.66 -30.47
CA SER A 2 -78.86 61.56 -29.85
C SER A 2 -77.43 61.71 -30.23
N ASP A 3 -76.63 62.11 -29.31
CA ASP A 3 -75.22 62.09 -29.48
C ASP A 3 -74.64 60.80 -28.90
N THR A 4 -74.40 59.93 -29.78
CA THR A 4 -73.64 58.70 -29.48
C THR A 4 -72.18 59.01 -29.67
N ASN A 5 -71.45 59.12 -28.58
CA ASN A 5 -70.00 59.20 -28.61
C ASN A 5 -69.41 57.77 -28.66
N PRO A 6 -68.66 57.45 -29.66
CA PRO A 6 -68.05 56.08 -29.76
C PRO A 6 -66.61 56.03 -29.20
N THR A 7 -66.33 54.96 -28.67
CA THR A 7 -65.00 54.36 -28.55
C THR A 7 -64.00 54.99 -27.59
N SER A 8 -64.09 54.56 -26.37
CA SER A 8 -62.91 54.48 -25.51
C SER A 8 -62.13 53.20 -25.82
N THR A 9 -61.08 53.32 -26.53
CA THR A 9 -60.09 52.21 -26.70
C THR A 9 -59.49 51.84 -25.32
N PRO A 10 -59.54 50.56 -24.93
CA PRO A 10 -58.93 50.18 -23.68
C PRO A 10 -57.40 50.49 -23.71
N PRO A 11 -56.82 50.94 -22.60
CA PRO A 11 -55.38 51.11 -22.52
C PRO A 11 -54.62 49.83 -22.76
N ALA A 12 -53.54 49.94 -23.57
CA ALA A 12 -52.63 48.84 -23.84
C ALA A 12 -52.08 48.32 -22.55
N PRO A 13 -51.98 46.96 -22.41
CA PRO A 13 -51.34 46.36 -21.25
C PRO A 13 -49.92 46.88 -21.11
N PRO A 14 -49.44 47.12 -19.89
CA PRO A 14 -48.07 47.57 -19.65
C PRO A 14 -47.09 46.55 -20.27
N ALA A 15 -46.14 47.10 -21.02
CA ALA A 15 -45.02 46.28 -21.56
C ALA A 15 -44.37 45.58 -20.43
N MET A 16 -44.37 44.25 -20.49
CA MET A 16 -43.59 43.44 -19.57
C MET A 16 -42.13 43.79 -19.78
N GLU A 17 -41.59 44.50 -18.82
CA GLU A 17 -40.17 44.80 -18.72
C GLU A 17 -39.46 43.45 -18.61
N GLN A 18 -38.81 43.02 -19.70
CA GLN A 18 -37.98 41.81 -19.68
C GLN A 18 -36.88 42.06 -18.64
N PRO A 19 -36.73 41.16 -17.66
CA PRO A 19 -35.64 41.30 -16.73
C PRO A 19 -34.34 41.39 -17.53
N PRO A 20 -33.38 42.22 -17.11
CA PRO A 20 -32.10 42.36 -17.79
C PRO A 20 -31.48 40.96 -17.88
N LEU A 21 -31.08 40.59 -19.10
CA LEU A 21 -30.26 39.39 -19.32
C LEU A 21 -29.05 39.51 -18.41
N THR A 22 -29.15 38.90 -17.24
CA THR A 22 -27.98 38.68 -16.39
C THR A 22 -26.96 37.98 -17.26
N ALA A 23 -25.91 38.71 -17.61
CA ALA A 23 -24.74 38.14 -18.25
C ALA A 23 -24.39 36.90 -17.44
N GLN A 24 -24.54 35.72 -18.05
CA GLN A 24 -24.02 34.49 -17.44
C GLN A 24 -22.57 34.79 -17.11
N PRO A 25 -22.14 34.58 -15.85
CA PRO A 25 -20.75 34.72 -15.54
C PRO A 25 -20.02 33.77 -16.49
N ALA A 26 -19.05 34.31 -17.22
CA ALA A 26 -18.17 33.56 -18.09
C ALA A 26 -17.77 32.33 -17.29
N SER A 27 -18.08 31.15 -17.83
CA SER A 27 -17.77 29.88 -17.22
C SER A 27 -16.34 29.95 -16.69
N GLU A 28 -16.20 29.96 -15.35
CA GLU A 28 -14.92 29.81 -14.71
C GLU A 28 -14.32 28.55 -15.31
N VAL A 29 -13.32 28.74 -16.14
CA VAL A 29 -12.50 27.64 -16.66
C VAL A 29 -11.97 26.96 -15.42
N ASN A 30 -12.56 25.78 -15.12
CA ASN A 30 -12.30 25.03 -13.92
C ASN A 30 -10.81 24.61 -13.94
N THR A 31 -9.96 25.47 -13.40
CA THR A 31 -8.51 25.21 -13.25
C THR A 31 -8.23 24.01 -12.34
N ARG A 32 -9.27 23.48 -11.69
CA ARG A 32 -9.19 22.30 -10.84
C ARG A 32 -9.01 21.01 -11.66
N ASP A 33 -9.61 20.92 -12.85
CA ASP A 33 -9.50 19.75 -13.72
C ASP A 33 -8.12 19.61 -14.37
N ASN A 34 -7.43 20.74 -14.63
CA ASN A 34 -6.10 20.69 -15.21
C ASN A 34 -5.04 20.08 -14.27
N ARG A 35 -5.15 20.25 -12.95
CA ARG A 35 -4.21 19.67 -12.00
C ARG A 35 -4.35 18.14 -11.94
N GLY A 36 -5.57 17.64 -11.95
CA GLY A 36 -5.82 16.19 -12.02
C GLY A 36 -5.27 15.59 -13.32
N SER A 37 -5.51 16.23 -14.45
CA SER A 37 -5.02 15.80 -15.76
C SER A 37 -3.48 15.81 -15.85
N ILE A 38 -2.81 16.82 -15.27
CA ILE A 38 -1.35 16.91 -15.23
C ILE A 38 -0.76 15.80 -14.36
N VAL A 39 -1.37 15.50 -13.22
CA VAL A 39 -0.92 14.41 -12.33
C VAL A 39 -1.08 13.06 -13.01
N VAL A 40 -2.25 12.79 -13.59
CA VAL A 40 -2.50 11.54 -14.32
C VAL A 40 -1.57 11.42 -15.53
N GLY A 41 -1.41 12.49 -16.31
CA GLY A 41 -0.47 12.52 -17.45
C GLY A 41 0.97 12.30 -17.01
N GLY A 42 1.39 12.91 -15.91
CA GLY A 42 2.72 12.72 -15.33
C GLY A 42 2.97 11.27 -14.88
N ILE A 43 1.99 10.65 -14.24
CA ILE A 43 2.06 9.23 -13.84
C ILE A 43 2.16 8.33 -15.08
N LEU A 44 1.34 8.57 -16.11
CA LEU A 44 1.38 7.79 -17.35
C LEU A 44 2.73 7.92 -18.07
N VAL A 45 3.28 9.12 -18.13
CA VAL A 45 4.60 9.37 -18.71
C VAL A 45 5.68 8.64 -17.90
N LEU A 46 5.61 8.69 -16.58
CA LEU A 46 6.56 7.98 -15.70
C LEU A 46 6.48 6.47 -15.92
N ILE A 47 5.28 5.91 -15.95
CA ILE A 47 5.07 4.47 -16.22
C ILE A 47 5.59 4.11 -17.60
N GLY A 48 5.28 4.90 -18.62
CA GLY A 48 5.77 4.71 -19.99
C GLY A 48 7.30 4.77 -20.09
N ALA A 49 7.92 5.74 -19.40
CA ALA A 49 9.38 5.87 -19.34
C ALA A 49 10.04 4.66 -18.66
N ILE A 50 9.47 4.17 -17.56
CA ILE A 50 9.93 2.96 -16.87
C ILE A 50 9.82 1.75 -17.82
N PHE A 51 8.69 1.60 -18.51
CA PHE A 51 8.45 0.51 -19.45
C PHE A 51 9.45 0.56 -20.63
N LEU A 52 9.69 1.76 -21.17
CA LEU A 52 10.67 1.98 -22.23
C LEU A 52 12.09 1.63 -21.75
N PHE A 53 12.46 2.09 -20.56
CA PHE A 53 13.76 1.80 -19.96
C PHE A 53 13.99 0.30 -19.80
N VAL A 54 13.01 -0.42 -19.22
CA VAL A 54 13.06 -1.88 -19.06
C VAL A 54 13.24 -2.59 -20.39
N ASN A 55 12.52 -2.15 -21.44
CA ASN A 55 12.57 -2.76 -22.78
C ASN A 55 13.89 -2.50 -23.50
N VAL A 56 14.40 -1.26 -23.42
CA VAL A 56 15.66 -0.85 -24.06
C VAL A 56 16.85 -1.58 -23.44
N PHE A 57 16.87 -1.73 -22.13
CA PHE A 57 17.94 -2.41 -21.41
C PHE A 57 17.79 -3.92 -21.37
N ARG A 58 16.75 -4.48 -22.04
CA ARG A 58 16.43 -5.92 -22.04
C ARG A 58 16.46 -6.53 -20.64
N ILE A 59 15.99 -5.75 -19.65
CA ILE A 59 15.88 -6.20 -18.29
C ILE A 59 14.74 -7.23 -18.27
N ASP A 60 15.01 -8.46 -17.86
CA ASP A 60 13.95 -9.44 -17.70
C ASP A 60 13.07 -9.04 -16.51
N PHE A 61 11.98 -8.34 -16.84
CA PHE A 61 11.03 -7.86 -15.84
C PHE A 61 10.43 -9.02 -15.04
N GLY A 62 10.40 -10.23 -15.62
CA GLY A 62 9.95 -11.43 -14.97
C GLY A 62 10.77 -11.79 -13.72
N GLU A 63 12.06 -11.42 -13.70
CA GLU A 63 12.94 -11.73 -12.58
C GLU A 63 13.06 -10.60 -11.54
N ILE A 64 12.94 -9.34 -11.98
CA ILE A 64 13.23 -8.19 -11.11
C ILE A 64 12.01 -7.45 -10.59
N TRP A 65 10.81 -7.78 -11.03
CA TRP A 65 9.60 -7.09 -10.56
C TRP A 65 9.42 -7.07 -9.02
N PRO A 66 9.93 -8.04 -8.21
CA PRO A 66 9.81 -7.95 -6.76
C PRO A 66 10.61 -6.80 -6.13
N ILE A 67 11.58 -6.22 -6.87
CA ILE A 67 12.32 -5.04 -6.41
C ILE A 67 11.37 -3.86 -6.10
N ILE A 68 10.25 -3.79 -6.78
CA ILE A 68 9.21 -2.77 -6.54
C ILE A 68 8.75 -2.77 -5.08
N PHE A 69 8.59 -3.95 -4.46
CA PHE A 69 8.21 -4.07 -3.06
C PHE A 69 9.28 -3.52 -2.12
N PHE A 70 10.56 -3.75 -2.45
CA PHE A 70 11.67 -3.20 -1.68
C PHE A 70 11.75 -1.67 -1.80
N ILE A 71 11.54 -1.12 -3.00
CA ILE A 71 11.54 0.33 -3.23
C ILE A 71 10.41 1.00 -2.45
N ILE A 72 9.19 0.49 -2.57
CA ILE A 72 8.03 1.03 -1.86
C ILE A 72 8.22 0.83 -0.35
N GLY A 73 8.67 -0.35 0.08
CA GLY A 73 8.98 -0.64 1.48
C GLY A 73 10.00 0.34 2.06
N ALA A 74 11.09 0.62 1.33
CA ALA A 74 12.08 1.62 1.70
C ALA A 74 11.46 3.03 1.83
N GLY A 75 10.50 3.37 0.95
CA GLY A 75 9.74 4.62 1.04
C GLY A 75 9.02 4.79 2.38
N PHE A 76 8.51 3.71 2.98
CA PHE A 76 7.92 3.73 4.31
C PHE A 76 8.95 3.86 5.45
N TYR A 77 10.17 3.38 5.25
CA TYR A 77 11.23 3.51 6.24
C TYR A 77 11.89 4.90 6.23
N LEU A 78 11.95 5.55 5.05
CA LEU A 78 12.62 6.84 4.88
C LEU A 78 12.14 7.94 5.86
N PRO A 79 10.83 8.19 6.08
CA PRO A 79 10.38 9.21 7.00
C PRO A 79 10.85 8.95 8.45
N VAL A 80 10.86 7.68 8.86
CA VAL A 80 11.29 7.28 10.22
C VAL A 80 12.80 7.48 10.40
N LEU A 81 13.58 7.31 9.34
CA LEU A 81 15.03 7.48 9.36
C LEU A 81 15.43 8.95 9.24
N LEU A 82 14.77 9.72 8.38
CA LEU A 82 15.12 11.10 8.07
C LEU A 82 14.59 12.12 9.08
N MET A 83 13.52 11.77 9.85
CA MET A 83 12.90 12.64 10.83
C MET A 83 13.07 12.11 12.27
N PRO A 84 14.29 12.24 12.88
CA PRO A 84 14.55 11.69 14.21
C PRO A 84 13.67 12.27 15.32
N ARG A 85 13.19 13.52 15.14
CA ARG A 85 12.33 14.22 16.11
C ARG A 85 10.93 13.65 16.16
N ASP A 86 10.38 13.22 14.99
CA ASP A 86 9.01 12.68 14.87
C ASP A 86 8.98 11.16 14.78
N ARG A 87 10.11 10.53 14.97
CA ARG A 87 10.34 9.10 14.82
C ARG A 87 9.33 8.23 15.58
N ARG A 88 8.89 8.67 16.76
CA ARG A 88 7.89 7.94 17.56
C ARG A 88 6.51 7.95 16.91
N ASN A 89 6.10 9.08 16.36
CA ASN A 89 4.80 9.25 15.71
C ASN A 89 4.77 8.50 14.37
N LEU A 90 5.91 8.42 13.69
CA LEU A 90 6.07 7.77 12.40
C LEU A 90 6.38 6.26 12.51
N ALA A 91 6.58 5.73 13.72
CA ALA A 91 6.96 4.35 13.94
C ALA A 91 5.97 3.34 13.31
N GLY A 92 4.69 3.69 13.22
CA GLY A 92 3.66 2.88 12.57
C GLY A 92 3.93 2.58 11.10
N LEU A 93 4.69 3.44 10.40
CA LEU A 93 5.07 3.24 9.00
C LEU A 93 6.02 2.05 8.81
N LEU A 94 6.71 1.63 9.87
CA LEU A 94 7.56 0.45 9.82
C LEU A 94 6.77 -0.84 9.58
N ILE A 95 5.49 -0.89 9.95
CA ILE A 95 4.66 -2.08 9.77
C ILE A 95 4.43 -2.35 8.28
N PRO A 96 3.80 -1.44 7.50
CA PRO A 96 3.61 -1.67 6.07
C PRO A 96 4.93 -1.79 5.32
N GLY A 97 5.97 -1.05 5.73
CA GLY A 97 7.30 -1.19 5.16
C GLY A 97 7.87 -2.60 5.32
N THR A 98 7.77 -3.18 6.53
CA THR A 98 8.26 -4.54 6.80
C THR A 98 7.45 -5.60 6.06
N ILE A 99 6.13 -5.41 5.91
CA ILE A 99 5.28 -6.31 5.13
C ILE A 99 5.73 -6.32 3.67
N LEU A 100 5.98 -5.16 3.09
CA LEU A 100 6.46 -5.04 1.71
C LEU A 100 7.84 -5.68 1.54
N PHE A 101 8.77 -5.47 2.46
CA PHE A 101 10.05 -6.18 2.44
C PHE A 101 9.86 -7.69 2.52
N GLY A 102 8.96 -8.19 3.38
CA GLY A 102 8.64 -9.60 3.48
C GLY A 102 8.06 -10.17 2.18
N LEU A 103 7.09 -9.47 1.57
CA LEU A 103 6.52 -9.85 0.28
C LEU A 103 7.58 -9.86 -0.83
N GLY A 104 8.40 -8.81 -0.91
CA GLY A 104 9.50 -8.74 -1.86
C GLY A 104 10.47 -9.91 -1.71
N ALA A 105 10.84 -10.26 -0.47
CA ALA A 105 11.71 -11.39 -0.18
C ALA A 105 11.09 -12.73 -0.58
N ILE A 106 9.79 -12.93 -0.31
CA ILE A 106 9.05 -14.14 -0.69
C ILE A 106 9.03 -14.30 -2.21
N PHE A 107 8.66 -13.26 -2.94
CA PHE A 107 8.61 -13.32 -4.41
C PHE A 107 9.99 -13.51 -5.01
N PHE A 108 10.98 -12.80 -4.50
CA PHE A 108 12.36 -12.92 -4.95
C PHE A 108 12.92 -14.33 -4.75
N TYR A 109 12.62 -14.94 -3.59
CA TYR A 109 12.98 -16.35 -3.34
C TYR A 109 12.32 -17.30 -4.33
N ASN A 110 11.01 -17.14 -4.62
CA ASN A 110 10.31 -18.01 -5.57
C ASN A 110 10.88 -17.93 -6.99
N ILE A 111 11.30 -16.72 -7.41
CA ILE A 111 11.93 -16.51 -8.71
C ILE A 111 13.31 -17.14 -8.75
N LEU A 112 14.18 -16.84 -7.76
CA LEU A 112 15.54 -17.38 -7.72
C LEU A 112 15.59 -18.89 -7.59
N ALA A 113 14.65 -19.47 -6.84
CA ALA A 113 14.58 -20.91 -6.64
C ALA A 113 13.79 -21.63 -7.74
N ASP A 114 13.17 -20.89 -8.66
CA ASP A 114 12.20 -21.41 -9.65
C ASP A 114 11.21 -22.40 -9.03
N ASN A 115 10.75 -22.10 -7.83
CA ASN A 115 9.95 -23.00 -7.01
C ASN A 115 8.67 -22.33 -6.51
N TRP A 116 7.72 -22.16 -7.39
CA TRP A 116 6.39 -21.61 -7.05
C TRP A 116 5.55 -22.59 -6.21
N GLY A 117 5.92 -23.88 -6.18
CA GLY A 117 5.31 -24.85 -5.27
C GLY A 117 5.55 -24.52 -3.80
N SER A 118 6.60 -23.76 -3.48
CA SER A 118 6.89 -23.28 -2.12
C SER A 118 5.78 -22.37 -1.57
N TRP A 119 4.93 -21.84 -2.44
CA TRP A 119 3.77 -21.04 -2.03
C TRP A 119 2.85 -21.78 -1.07
N ALA A 120 2.81 -23.13 -1.12
CA ALA A 120 2.04 -23.97 -0.21
C ALA A 120 2.35 -23.69 1.28
N TYR A 121 3.54 -23.19 1.60
CA TYR A 121 3.96 -22.92 2.98
C TYR A 121 4.52 -21.52 3.21
N ILE A 122 5.14 -20.89 2.19
CA ILE A 122 5.89 -19.65 2.37
C ILE A 122 4.98 -18.41 2.62
N TRP A 123 3.72 -18.46 2.16
CA TRP A 123 2.74 -17.40 2.41
C TRP A 123 2.51 -17.13 3.90
N THR A 124 2.77 -18.13 4.76
CA THR A 124 2.66 -17.99 6.22
C THR A 124 3.72 -17.05 6.81
N LEU A 125 4.74 -16.67 6.04
CA LEU A 125 5.70 -15.63 6.41
C LEU A 125 5.13 -14.20 6.27
N ILE A 126 3.99 -14.02 5.61
CA ILE A 126 3.34 -12.70 5.53
C ILE A 126 2.92 -12.22 6.92
N PRO A 127 2.18 -13.01 7.74
CA PRO A 127 1.92 -12.63 9.12
C PRO A 127 3.20 -12.52 9.98
N ALA A 128 4.25 -13.29 9.68
CA ALA A 128 5.55 -13.13 10.35
C ALA A 128 6.14 -11.74 10.08
N SER A 129 6.03 -11.24 8.84
CA SER A 129 6.47 -9.89 8.48
C SER A 129 5.69 -8.81 9.23
N VAL A 130 4.36 -9.01 9.42
CA VAL A 130 3.55 -8.13 10.27
C VAL A 130 4.07 -8.14 11.71
N GLY A 131 4.33 -9.32 12.26
CA GLY A 131 4.88 -9.49 13.62
C GLY A 131 6.23 -8.78 13.79
N LEU A 132 7.11 -8.90 12.80
CA LEU A 132 8.39 -8.21 12.77
C LEU A 132 8.20 -6.68 12.68
N GLY A 133 7.28 -6.22 11.84
CA GLY A 133 6.92 -4.80 11.72
C GLY A 133 6.40 -4.22 13.03
N LEU A 134 5.55 -4.98 13.75
CA LEU A 134 5.07 -4.60 15.09
C LEU A 134 6.22 -4.50 16.11
N LEU A 135 7.17 -5.44 16.09
CA LEU A 135 8.34 -5.40 16.95
C LEU A 135 9.18 -4.14 16.71
N LEU A 136 9.45 -3.83 15.44
CA LEU A 136 10.23 -2.65 15.05
C LEU A 136 9.48 -1.36 15.42
N ALA A 137 8.19 -1.29 15.10
CA ALA A 137 7.36 -0.14 15.41
C ALA A 137 7.25 0.09 16.93
N ALA A 138 7.02 -0.97 17.70
CA ALA A 138 6.94 -0.88 19.16
C ALA A 138 8.26 -0.42 19.78
N ARG A 139 9.39 -0.87 19.23
CA ARG A 139 10.71 -0.47 19.71
C ARG A 139 11.03 0.98 19.40
N VAL A 140 10.72 1.44 18.20
CA VAL A 140 10.98 2.81 17.74
C VAL A 140 9.97 3.80 18.33
N GLY A 141 8.69 3.42 18.37
CA GLY A 141 7.59 4.23 18.88
C GLY A 141 7.51 4.25 20.41
N ASN A 142 8.30 3.39 21.09
CA ASN A 142 8.20 3.15 22.53
C ASN A 142 6.75 2.77 22.93
N TRP A 143 6.10 1.94 22.11
CA TRP A 143 4.78 1.40 22.39
C TRP A 143 4.89 0.36 23.49
N GLY A 144 3.93 0.28 24.36
CA GLY A 144 4.00 -0.59 25.55
C GLY A 144 4.42 -2.04 25.26
N GLY A 145 4.89 -2.72 26.30
CA GLY A 145 5.42 -4.09 26.19
C GLY A 145 4.43 -5.12 25.63
N ASP A 146 3.14 -4.84 25.67
CA ASP A 146 2.13 -5.74 25.14
C ASP A 146 2.14 -5.81 23.61
N THR A 147 2.32 -4.67 22.93
CA THR A 147 2.49 -4.65 21.47
C THR A 147 3.74 -5.43 21.06
N MET A 148 4.82 -5.31 21.81
CA MET A 148 6.06 -6.07 21.55
C MET A 148 5.84 -7.58 21.76
N LYS A 149 5.08 -7.98 22.77
CA LYS A 149 4.73 -9.39 23.00
C LYS A 149 3.88 -9.95 21.83
N VAL A 150 2.87 -9.19 21.41
CA VAL A 150 2.01 -9.57 20.27
C VAL A 150 2.85 -9.75 19.02
N GLY A 151 3.69 -8.76 18.66
CA GLY A 151 4.58 -8.85 17.50
C GLY A 151 5.51 -10.06 17.57
N PHE A 152 6.10 -10.31 18.74
CA PHE A 152 6.97 -11.46 18.96
C PHE A 152 6.24 -12.79 18.76
N TRP A 153 5.09 -12.98 19.40
CA TRP A 153 4.33 -14.20 19.27
C TRP A 153 3.80 -14.42 17.87
N MET A 154 3.36 -13.36 17.21
CA MET A 154 2.92 -13.43 15.82
C MET A 154 4.06 -13.86 14.89
N PHE A 155 5.25 -13.30 15.07
CA PHE A 155 6.44 -13.72 14.31
C PHE A 155 6.79 -15.18 14.57
N VAL A 156 6.86 -15.62 15.84
CA VAL A 156 7.24 -16.99 16.23
C VAL A 156 6.22 -18.00 15.73
N ILE A 157 4.92 -17.76 15.95
CA ILE A 157 3.87 -18.69 15.53
C ILE A 157 3.85 -18.81 14.00
N SER A 158 3.87 -17.71 13.27
CA SER A 158 3.84 -17.73 11.81
C SER A 158 5.08 -18.43 11.22
N THR A 159 6.26 -18.15 11.78
CA THR A 159 7.48 -18.84 11.37
C THR A 159 7.43 -20.31 11.72
N GLY A 160 6.93 -20.68 12.90
CA GLY A 160 6.74 -22.06 13.30
C GLY A 160 5.79 -22.81 12.36
N VAL A 161 4.65 -22.21 12.02
CA VAL A 161 3.70 -22.77 11.05
C VAL A 161 4.36 -22.95 9.68
N CYS A 162 5.12 -21.95 9.22
CA CYS A 162 5.87 -22.05 7.97
C CYS A 162 6.81 -23.28 7.98
N LEU A 163 7.56 -23.47 9.05
CA LEU A 163 8.51 -24.59 9.17
C LEU A 163 7.78 -25.94 9.20
N VAL A 164 6.66 -26.03 9.90
CA VAL A 164 5.82 -27.24 9.91
C VAL A 164 5.32 -27.55 8.50
N LEU A 165 4.72 -26.57 7.82
CA LEU A 165 4.22 -26.77 6.48
C LEU A 165 5.34 -27.06 5.47
N ALA A 166 6.50 -26.42 5.61
CA ALA A 166 7.68 -26.72 4.80
C ALA A 166 8.19 -28.15 5.00
N ALA A 167 8.15 -28.67 6.23
CA ALA A 167 8.52 -30.06 6.51
C ALA A 167 7.57 -31.05 5.84
N PHE A 168 6.26 -30.74 5.76
CA PHE A 168 5.27 -31.61 5.13
C PHE A 168 5.19 -31.47 3.60
N PHE A 169 5.22 -30.22 3.11
CA PHE A 169 4.94 -29.90 1.70
C PHE A 169 6.20 -29.53 0.90
N GLY A 170 7.30 -29.21 1.57
CA GLY A 170 8.50 -28.67 0.94
C GLY A 170 9.25 -29.63 0.03
N GLY A 171 9.05 -30.95 0.18
CA GLY A 171 9.75 -31.99 -0.59
C GLY A 171 11.28 -31.91 -0.52
N GLY A 172 11.98 -33.02 -0.71
CA GLY A 172 13.46 -33.08 -0.79
C GLY A 172 14.20 -32.26 0.28
N ASN A 173 15.12 -31.40 -0.14
CA ASN A 173 15.97 -30.61 0.76
C ASN A 173 15.18 -29.56 1.58
N ALA A 174 14.10 -28.99 1.04
CA ALA A 174 13.29 -28.00 1.75
C ALA A 174 12.56 -28.61 2.96
N GLY A 175 12.05 -29.85 2.82
CA GLY A 175 11.42 -30.58 3.92
C GLY A 175 12.42 -30.90 5.04
N LEU A 176 13.64 -31.35 4.68
CA LEU A 176 14.72 -31.59 5.63
C LEU A 176 15.15 -30.34 6.38
N ILE A 177 15.37 -29.23 5.67
CA ILE A 177 15.74 -27.94 6.27
C ILE A 177 14.61 -27.45 7.20
N GLY A 178 13.36 -27.55 6.77
CA GLY A 178 12.20 -27.19 7.57
C GLY A 178 12.14 -27.97 8.88
N ALA A 179 12.32 -29.29 8.83
CA ALA A 179 12.33 -30.15 10.02
C ALA A 179 13.48 -29.82 10.98
N ILE A 180 14.69 -29.61 10.48
CA ILE A 180 15.86 -29.24 11.30
C ILE A 180 15.63 -27.89 11.98
N LEU A 181 15.18 -26.87 11.24
CA LEU A 181 14.90 -25.55 11.80
C LEU A 181 13.79 -25.60 12.84
N LEU A 182 12.79 -26.43 12.65
CA LEU A 182 11.70 -26.64 13.60
C LEU A 182 12.21 -27.25 14.90
N ILE A 183 13.10 -28.25 14.83
CA ILE A 183 13.76 -28.84 16.02
C ILE A 183 14.59 -27.77 16.74
N VAL A 184 15.39 -27.00 16.02
CA VAL A 184 16.22 -25.92 16.60
C VAL A 184 15.34 -24.86 17.28
N LEU A 185 14.25 -24.45 16.63
CA LEU A 185 13.31 -23.50 17.22
C LEU A 185 12.64 -24.07 18.48
N GLY A 186 12.23 -25.33 18.45
CA GLY A 186 11.64 -26.02 19.60
C GLY A 186 12.61 -26.09 20.78
N VAL A 187 13.86 -26.49 20.53
CA VAL A 187 14.92 -26.55 21.56
C VAL A 187 15.20 -25.13 22.11
N PHE A 188 15.29 -24.14 21.25
CA PHE A 188 15.49 -22.75 21.68
C PHE A 188 14.37 -22.26 22.60
N LEU A 189 13.10 -22.54 22.27
CA LEU A 189 11.96 -22.16 23.09
C LEU A 189 11.93 -22.90 24.42
N LEU A 190 12.31 -24.20 24.42
CA LEU A 190 12.43 -24.96 25.66
C LEU A 190 13.51 -24.38 26.59
N ILE A 191 14.70 -24.10 26.07
CA ILE A 191 15.78 -23.50 26.88
C ILE A 191 15.35 -22.13 27.44
N ARG A 192 14.66 -21.32 26.62
CA ARG A 192 14.13 -20.03 27.07
C ARG A 192 13.05 -20.17 28.14
N SER A 193 12.23 -21.23 28.07
CA SER A 193 11.19 -21.51 29.08
C SER A 193 11.78 -21.93 30.42
N ILE A 194 12.85 -22.73 30.40
CA ILE A 194 13.52 -23.22 31.62
C ILE A 194 14.30 -22.10 32.33
N ARG A 195 14.78 -21.10 31.58
CA ARG A 195 15.52 -19.94 32.12
C ARG A 195 14.63 -18.82 32.68
N ARG A 196 13.31 -18.93 32.63
CA ARG A 196 12.35 -18.00 33.25
C ARG A 196 11.83 -18.57 34.56
#